data_c5c3282b76de63070728cf9eeb692431
#
_entry.id   c5c3282b76de63070728cf9eeb692431
#
_cell.length_a   1.000
_cell.length_b   1.000
_cell.length_c   1.000
_cell.angle_alpha   90.00
_cell.angle_beta   90.00
_cell.angle_gamma   90.00
#
_symmetry.space_group_name_H-M   'P 1'
#
loop_
_entity.id
_entity.type
_entity.pdbx_description
1 polymer ?
#
loop_
_entity_poly.entity_id
_entity_poly.type
_entity_poly.pdbx_seq_one_letter_code
_entity_poly.pdbx_strand_id
1 'polypeptide(L)'
;MKKIWIGCITGFVICSMLIFLCSAEQERYSWYCKHVKEHLQPCADSDLAFVEEFGGYYIDHRHTDPNADDKVIYLTFDAGYENGNVAKILDILKAEDVPGAFFILSNLLKQEPALVIRMAEEGHTVCNHTASHRDMSRADDAVLMVELQKLEALYKEVTGRELSKYYRPPEGRFSRKNLVFTEKNGYKTVFWSFAYPDWDNGKQMSEERAKSIILENVHNGEVMLLHPTSATNAAILQDVIRTLKSEGYRFGTLDELTGA
;
A
#
# COMPACT_ATOMS: atom_id res chain seq x y z
N MET A 1 -75.79 -53.39 6.34
CA MET A 1 -74.33 -53.49 6.09
C MET A 1 -73.81 -52.13 5.73
N LYS A 2 -73.18 -51.42 6.67
CA LYS A 2 -72.61 -50.02 6.48
C LYS A 2 -71.17 -50.16 6.12
N LYS A 3 -70.78 -49.65 4.94
CA LYS A 3 -69.37 -49.55 4.50
C LYS A 3 -68.80 -48.27 5.09
N ILE A 4 -67.72 -48.41 5.88
CA ILE A 4 -66.93 -47.33 6.43
C ILE A 4 -65.86 -47.00 5.41
N TRP A 5 -65.81 -45.76 4.92
CA TRP A 5 -64.76 -45.23 4.09
C TRP A 5 -63.67 -44.62 5.04
N ILE A 6 -62.48 -45.15 4.98
CA ILE A 6 -61.33 -44.58 5.67
C ILE A 6 -60.58 -43.71 4.63
N GLY A 7 -60.70 -42.42 4.77
CA GLY A 7 -59.93 -41.47 3.97
C GLY A 7 -58.51 -41.29 4.54
N CYS A 8 -57.51 -41.69 3.77
CA CYS A 8 -56.12 -41.33 4.04
C CYS A 8 -55.86 -39.87 3.72
N ILE A 9 -55.62 -39.05 4.70
CA ILE A 9 -55.09 -37.68 4.54
C ILE A 9 -53.58 -37.79 4.53
N THR A 10 -52.97 -37.73 3.36
CA THR A 10 -51.53 -37.57 3.21
C THR A 10 -51.18 -36.09 3.41
N GLY A 11 -50.71 -35.77 4.59
CA GLY A 11 -50.18 -34.44 4.89
C GLY A 11 -48.84 -34.23 4.17
N PHE A 12 -48.79 -33.31 3.21
CA PHE A 12 -47.58 -32.79 2.61
C PHE A 12 -46.93 -31.81 3.61
N VAL A 13 -45.88 -32.27 4.31
CA VAL A 13 -45.05 -31.38 5.09
C VAL A 13 -44.07 -30.73 4.13
N ILE A 14 -44.36 -29.50 3.74
CA ILE A 14 -43.41 -28.63 3.03
C ILE A 14 -42.42 -28.13 4.05
N CYS A 15 -41.25 -28.78 4.13
CA CYS A 15 -40.11 -28.31 4.89
C CYS A 15 -39.50 -27.14 4.11
N SER A 16 -39.93 -25.91 4.41
CA SER A 16 -39.31 -24.70 3.92
C SER A 16 -37.94 -24.54 4.62
N MET A 17 -36.89 -25.05 3.98
CA MET A 17 -35.52 -24.78 4.33
C MET A 17 -35.23 -23.28 4.06
N LEU A 18 -35.42 -22.43 5.04
CA LEU A 18 -34.90 -21.07 5.04
C LEU A 18 -33.38 -21.18 5.09
N ILE A 19 -32.76 -21.14 3.91
CA ILE A 19 -31.34 -20.91 3.80
C ILE A 19 -31.12 -19.46 4.26
N PHE A 20 -30.78 -19.28 5.54
CA PHE A 20 -30.15 -18.06 6.01
C PHE A 20 -28.79 -17.97 5.31
N LEU A 21 -28.75 -17.27 4.19
CA LEU A 21 -27.52 -16.70 3.67
C LEU A 21 -27.08 -15.64 4.68
N CYS A 22 -26.43 -16.09 5.76
CA CYS A 22 -25.63 -15.22 6.58
C CYS A 22 -24.48 -14.76 5.68
N SER A 23 -24.64 -13.66 4.98
CA SER A 23 -23.49 -12.93 4.43
C SER A 23 -22.71 -12.46 5.65
N ALA A 24 -21.70 -13.23 6.05
CA ALA A 24 -20.76 -12.77 7.03
C ALA A 24 -20.26 -11.41 6.53
N GLU A 25 -20.54 -10.35 7.29
CA GLU A 25 -20.05 -9.02 6.97
C GLU A 25 -18.52 -9.14 6.82
N GLN A 26 -18.01 -8.80 5.66
CA GLN A 26 -16.59 -8.96 5.37
C GLN A 26 -15.81 -8.07 6.34
N GLU A 27 -15.00 -8.68 7.18
CA GLU A 27 -14.19 -8.00 8.17
C GLU A 27 -13.24 -7.04 7.47
N ARG A 28 -13.23 -5.78 7.89
CA ARG A 28 -12.49 -4.68 7.26
C ARG A 28 -11.46 -4.15 8.22
N TYR A 29 -10.29 -3.91 7.68
CA TYR A 29 -9.14 -3.41 8.41
C TYR A 29 -8.68 -2.10 7.81
N SER A 30 -8.06 -1.29 8.65
CA SER A 30 -7.34 -0.10 8.27
C SER A 30 -5.92 -0.24 8.79
N TRP A 31 -4.96 -0.24 7.89
CA TRP A 31 -3.56 -0.38 8.26
C TRP A 31 -3.05 0.87 8.96
N TYR A 32 -2.31 0.68 10.00
CA TYR A 32 -1.49 1.69 10.64
C TYR A 32 -0.30 1.02 11.33
N CYS A 33 0.74 1.82 11.62
CA CYS A 33 1.87 1.37 12.40
C CYS A 33 2.17 2.39 13.49
N LYS A 34 2.39 1.93 14.72
CA LYS A 34 2.73 2.80 15.85
C LYS A 34 4.22 3.14 15.79
N HIS A 35 4.56 4.40 16.00
CA HIS A 35 5.94 4.80 16.14
C HIS A 35 6.52 4.22 17.45
N VAL A 36 7.73 3.68 17.36
CA VAL A 36 8.47 3.11 18.49
C VAL A 36 9.73 3.93 18.68
N LYS A 37 10.11 4.15 19.94
CA LYS A 37 11.32 4.91 20.29
C LYS A 37 12.60 4.08 20.08
N GLU A 38 13.74 4.77 20.17
CA GLU A 38 15.07 4.14 20.15
C GLU A 38 15.38 3.43 18.81
N HIS A 39 14.76 3.88 17.73
CA HIS A 39 14.94 3.32 16.38
C HIS A 39 14.63 1.81 16.27
N LEU A 40 13.81 1.29 17.20
CA LEU A 40 13.37 -0.10 17.18
C LEU A 40 12.27 -0.29 16.15
N GLN A 41 12.24 -1.46 15.54
CA GLN A 41 11.18 -1.82 14.60
C GLN A 41 9.81 -1.87 15.30
N PRO A 42 8.77 -1.22 14.72
CA PRO A 42 7.42 -1.40 15.20
C PRO A 42 6.88 -2.79 14.80
N CYS A 43 5.96 -3.31 15.61
CA CYS A 43 5.18 -4.49 15.27
C CYS A 43 3.78 -4.08 14.83
N ALA A 44 3.19 -4.83 13.92
CA ALA A 44 1.76 -4.73 13.64
C ALA A 44 0.95 -5.05 14.91
N ASP A 45 -0.19 -4.38 15.09
CA ASP A 45 -1.12 -4.76 16.15
C ASP A 45 -1.60 -6.20 15.94
N SER A 46 -1.96 -6.88 17.03
CA SER A 46 -2.38 -8.30 17.01
C SER A 46 -3.46 -8.61 15.97
N ASP A 47 -4.38 -7.68 15.77
CA ASP A 47 -5.49 -7.80 14.82
C ASP A 47 -5.06 -7.63 13.36
N LEU A 48 -3.83 -7.14 13.13
CA LEU A 48 -3.24 -6.92 11.80
C LEU A 48 -2.05 -7.86 11.51
N ALA A 49 -1.57 -8.63 12.50
CA ALA A 49 -0.40 -9.49 12.38
C ALA A 49 -0.53 -10.54 11.26
N PHE A 50 -1.76 -10.94 10.92
CA PHE A 50 -2.03 -11.88 9.83
C PHE A 50 -1.65 -11.36 8.43
N VAL A 51 -1.37 -10.06 8.28
CA VAL A 51 -1.07 -9.44 6.97
C VAL A 51 0.12 -10.13 6.31
N GLU A 52 1.16 -10.46 7.07
CA GLU A 52 2.35 -11.12 6.56
C GLU A 52 2.11 -12.57 6.11
N GLU A 53 1.14 -13.27 6.73
CA GLU A 53 0.73 -14.62 6.34
C GLU A 53 0.10 -14.67 4.94
N PHE A 54 -0.38 -13.53 4.45
CA PHE A 54 -1.05 -13.37 3.16
C PHE A 54 -0.30 -12.44 2.20
N GLY A 55 1.03 -12.49 2.22
CA GLY A 55 1.88 -11.75 1.28
C GLY A 55 1.81 -10.23 1.42
N GLY A 56 1.52 -9.72 2.61
CA GLY A 56 1.62 -8.32 2.95
C GLY A 56 2.99 -7.97 3.53
N TYR A 57 3.58 -6.88 3.07
CA TYR A 57 4.89 -6.39 3.47
C TYR A 57 4.75 -5.00 4.06
N TYR A 58 5.33 -4.74 5.22
CA TYR A 58 5.33 -3.41 5.84
C TYR A 58 6.66 -3.05 6.49
N ILE A 59 7.55 -4.01 6.66
CA ILE A 59 8.85 -3.86 7.31
C ILE A 59 9.77 -5.01 6.87
N ASP A 60 11.06 -4.81 6.92
CA ASP A 60 12.04 -5.87 6.65
C ASP A 60 12.57 -6.47 7.94
N HIS A 61 12.07 -7.63 8.33
CA HIS A 61 12.49 -8.35 9.53
C HIS A 61 13.91 -8.93 9.47
N ARG A 62 14.60 -8.84 8.33
CA ARG A 62 16.01 -9.22 8.23
C ARG A 62 16.93 -8.17 8.84
N HIS A 63 16.45 -6.95 9.03
CA HIS A 63 17.18 -5.79 9.49
C HIS A 63 16.64 -5.25 10.82
N THR A 64 16.67 -6.07 11.88
CA THR A 64 16.04 -5.73 13.18
C THR A 64 16.95 -4.97 14.14
N ASP A 65 18.28 -5.05 13.96
CA ASP A 65 19.24 -4.37 14.84
C ASP A 65 19.38 -2.88 14.46
N PRO A 66 19.02 -1.95 15.35
CA PRO A 66 19.18 -0.50 15.09
C PRO A 66 20.64 -0.06 15.01
N ASN A 67 21.58 -0.87 15.52
CA ASN A 67 23.01 -0.57 15.55
C ASN A 67 23.81 -1.36 14.49
N ALA A 68 23.13 -2.08 13.59
CA ALA A 68 23.82 -2.81 12.52
C ALA A 68 24.60 -1.87 11.59
N ASP A 69 25.66 -2.38 10.99
CA ASP A 69 26.42 -1.65 9.95
C ASP A 69 25.61 -1.56 8.64
N ASP A 70 24.72 -2.53 8.36
CA ASP A 70 23.82 -2.53 7.21
C ASP A 70 22.42 -2.11 7.65
N LYS A 71 22.12 -0.82 7.48
CA LYS A 71 20.80 -0.24 7.74
C LYS A 71 20.13 0.16 6.44
N VAL A 72 18.86 -0.26 6.26
CA VAL A 72 18.12 -0.02 5.03
C VAL A 72 16.76 0.64 5.27
N ILE A 73 16.39 1.52 4.36
CA ILE A 73 15.06 2.15 4.26
C ILE A 73 14.51 1.90 2.86
N TYR A 74 13.25 1.57 2.77
CA TYR A 74 12.49 1.43 1.53
C TYR A 74 11.57 2.63 1.37
N LEU A 75 11.99 3.60 0.55
CA LEU A 75 11.29 4.86 0.39
C LEU A 75 10.13 4.70 -0.59
N THR A 76 8.91 4.96 -0.14
CA THR A 76 7.69 4.77 -0.92
C THR A 76 6.80 6.01 -0.94
N PHE A 77 6.10 6.22 -2.06
CA PHE A 77 5.27 7.40 -2.29
C PHE A 77 3.90 7.01 -2.85
N ASP A 78 2.82 7.54 -2.28
CA ASP A 78 1.48 7.45 -2.86
C ASP A 78 1.22 8.70 -3.71
N ALA A 79 1.15 8.50 -5.05
CA ALA A 79 1.20 9.56 -6.04
C ALA A 79 -0.05 9.58 -6.93
N GLY A 80 -1.05 10.38 -6.56
CA GLY A 80 -2.32 10.46 -7.29
C GLY A 80 -2.41 11.57 -8.33
N TYR A 81 -1.63 12.64 -8.18
CA TYR A 81 -1.61 13.82 -9.05
C TYR A 81 -0.31 14.61 -8.88
N GLU A 82 -0.05 15.58 -9.75
CA GLU A 82 1.08 16.51 -9.69
C GLU A 82 0.57 17.92 -9.29
N ASN A 83 1.34 18.59 -8.44
CA ASN A 83 1.09 19.97 -8.01
C ASN A 83 2.38 20.82 -7.99
N GLY A 84 3.41 20.41 -8.73
CA GLY A 84 4.73 21.02 -8.76
C GLY A 84 5.73 20.42 -7.77
N ASN A 85 5.35 19.43 -6.97
CA ASN A 85 6.21 18.82 -5.96
C ASN A 85 6.71 17.43 -6.35
N VAL A 86 5.93 16.62 -7.07
CA VAL A 86 6.35 15.28 -7.51
C VAL A 86 7.60 15.34 -8.38
N ALA A 87 7.64 16.31 -9.30
CA ALA A 87 8.83 16.55 -10.15
C ALA A 87 10.07 16.90 -9.30
N LYS A 88 9.90 17.74 -8.25
CA LYS A 88 10.99 18.08 -7.32
C LYS A 88 11.48 16.88 -6.52
N ILE A 89 10.57 16.01 -6.07
CA ILE A 89 10.91 14.76 -5.40
C ILE A 89 11.78 13.89 -6.31
N LEU A 90 11.42 13.73 -7.59
CA LEU A 90 12.23 12.98 -8.55
C LEU A 90 13.61 13.64 -8.77
N ASP A 91 13.68 14.96 -8.86
CA ASP A 91 14.95 15.68 -8.98
C ASP A 91 15.87 15.40 -7.78
N ILE A 92 15.32 15.37 -6.57
CA ILE A 92 16.04 15.06 -5.33
C ILE A 92 16.52 13.60 -5.34
N LEU A 93 15.64 12.65 -5.63
CA LEU A 93 15.98 11.22 -5.65
C LEU A 93 17.12 10.95 -6.66
N LYS A 94 17.04 11.56 -7.83
CA LYS A 94 18.09 11.49 -8.86
C LYS A 94 19.41 12.09 -8.37
N ALA A 95 19.36 13.30 -7.78
CA ALA A 95 20.55 13.99 -7.28
C ALA A 95 21.25 13.22 -6.15
N GLU A 96 20.48 12.52 -5.34
CA GLU A 96 20.97 11.74 -4.21
C GLU A 96 21.24 10.26 -4.56
N ASP A 97 20.99 9.83 -5.79
CA ASP A 97 21.10 8.43 -6.24
C ASP A 97 20.35 7.47 -5.30
N VAL A 98 19.04 7.72 -5.13
CA VAL A 98 18.17 6.98 -4.22
C VAL A 98 16.99 6.40 -4.99
N PRO A 99 16.76 5.08 -4.94
CA PRO A 99 15.57 4.48 -5.51
C PRO A 99 14.32 4.85 -4.69
N GLY A 100 13.18 4.97 -5.35
CA GLY A 100 11.88 5.13 -4.71
C GLY A 100 10.84 4.23 -5.36
N ALA A 101 9.78 3.91 -4.63
CA ALA A 101 8.64 3.18 -5.17
C ALA A 101 7.39 4.09 -5.17
N PHE A 102 6.80 4.30 -6.34
CA PHE A 102 5.66 5.20 -6.53
C PHE A 102 4.39 4.41 -6.79
N PHE A 103 3.48 4.38 -5.83
CA PHE A 103 2.14 3.81 -5.96
C PHE A 103 1.25 4.85 -6.64
N ILE A 104 0.99 4.66 -7.94
CA ILE A 104 0.32 5.67 -8.76
C ILE A 104 -1.16 5.37 -9.01
N LEU A 105 -1.92 6.43 -9.33
CA LEU A 105 -3.29 6.36 -9.80
C LEU A 105 -3.38 6.61 -11.30
N SER A 106 -4.48 6.20 -11.93
CA SER A 106 -4.75 6.52 -13.34
C SER A 106 -4.80 8.03 -13.62
N ASN A 107 -5.15 8.83 -12.62
CA ASN A 107 -5.22 10.29 -12.76
C ASN A 107 -3.84 10.89 -13.06
N LEU A 108 -2.83 10.54 -12.25
CA LEU A 108 -1.46 11.02 -12.49
C LEU A 108 -0.96 10.61 -13.87
N LEU A 109 -1.15 9.34 -14.24
CA LEU A 109 -0.70 8.80 -15.53
C LEU A 109 -1.37 9.47 -16.73
N LYS A 110 -2.63 9.87 -16.62
CA LYS A 110 -3.37 10.58 -17.69
C LYS A 110 -2.98 12.03 -17.81
N GLN A 111 -2.74 12.71 -16.70
CA GLN A 111 -2.45 14.13 -16.69
C GLN A 111 -0.97 14.41 -16.94
N GLU A 112 -0.10 13.57 -16.41
CA GLU A 112 1.36 13.74 -16.41
C GLU A 112 2.09 12.48 -16.89
N PRO A 113 1.81 11.99 -18.12
CA PRO A 113 2.43 10.75 -18.63
C PRO A 113 3.95 10.84 -18.67
N ALA A 114 4.50 12.01 -19.03
CA ALA A 114 5.95 12.23 -19.07
C ALA A 114 6.61 12.05 -17.68
N LEU A 115 5.92 12.45 -16.62
CA LEU A 115 6.42 12.30 -15.25
C LEU A 115 6.48 10.83 -14.83
N VAL A 116 5.46 10.05 -15.20
CA VAL A 116 5.43 8.61 -14.90
C VAL A 116 6.46 7.84 -15.73
N ILE A 117 6.65 8.23 -16.99
CA ILE A 117 7.74 7.67 -17.84
C ILE A 117 9.09 7.97 -17.18
N ARG A 118 9.31 9.21 -16.72
CA ARG A 118 10.51 9.63 -16.01
C ARG A 118 10.78 8.78 -14.77
N MET A 119 9.75 8.49 -13.96
CA MET A 119 9.89 7.60 -12.78
C MET A 119 10.54 6.26 -13.18
N ALA A 120 10.02 5.63 -14.23
CA ALA A 120 10.53 4.34 -14.70
C ALA A 120 11.94 4.44 -15.35
N GLU A 121 12.24 5.52 -16.04
CA GLU A 121 13.54 5.73 -16.70
C GLU A 121 14.65 6.08 -15.70
N GLU A 122 14.32 6.73 -14.60
CA GLU A 122 15.26 7.06 -13.54
C GLU A 122 15.45 5.90 -12.53
N GLY A 123 14.87 4.71 -12.81
CA GLY A 123 15.11 3.49 -12.03
C GLY A 123 14.22 3.33 -10.81
N HIS A 124 13.16 4.14 -10.70
CA HIS A 124 12.17 3.98 -9.65
C HIS A 124 11.17 2.86 -9.97
N THR A 125 10.65 2.19 -8.95
CA THR A 125 9.61 1.19 -9.11
C THR A 125 8.25 1.88 -9.20
N VAL A 126 7.55 1.74 -10.32
CA VAL A 126 6.17 2.22 -10.46
C VAL A 126 5.20 1.11 -10.08
N CYS A 127 4.31 1.39 -9.12
CA CYS A 127 3.48 0.44 -8.42
C CYS A 127 1.99 0.77 -8.56
N ASN A 128 1.13 -0.21 -8.27
CA ASN A 128 -0.31 -0.10 -8.41
C ASN A 128 -0.99 0.43 -7.13
N HIS A 129 -1.68 1.58 -7.23
CA HIS A 129 -2.52 2.13 -6.15
C HIS A 129 -4.01 2.14 -6.52
N THR A 130 -4.43 1.24 -7.41
CA THR A 130 -5.72 1.18 -8.10
C THR A 130 -5.91 2.27 -9.18
N ALA A 131 -6.91 2.10 -10.03
CA ALA A 131 -7.19 3.10 -11.05
C ALA A 131 -7.83 4.38 -10.48
N SER A 132 -8.66 4.27 -9.44
CA SER A 132 -9.55 5.34 -9.00
C SER A 132 -9.48 5.71 -7.51
N HIS A 133 -8.55 5.12 -6.75
CA HIS A 133 -8.40 5.35 -5.30
C HIS A 133 -9.66 5.05 -4.48
N ARG A 134 -10.47 4.10 -4.90
CA ARG A 134 -11.65 3.70 -4.14
C ARG A 134 -11.27 2.77 -2.99
N ASP A 135 -12.02 2.85 -1.88
CA ASP A 135 -11.92 1.86 -0.80
C ASP A 135 -12.28 0.46 -1.33
N MET A 136 -11.27 -0.40 -1.46
CA MET A 136 -11.42 -1.77 -1.97
C MET A 136 -11.77 -2.77 -0.86
N SER A 137 -11.76 -2.39 0.40
CA SER A 137 -12.03 -3.30 1.52
C SER A 137 -13.42 -3.97 1.46
N ARG A 138 -14.36 -3.32 0.75
CA ARG A 138 -15.72 -3.83 0.53
C ARG A 138 -15.96 -4.36 -0.89
N ALA A 139 -14.96 -4.24 -1.75
CA ALA A 139 -15.12 -4.63 -3.15
C ALA A 139 -15.09 -6.15 -3.31
N ASP A 140 -15.87 -6.63 -4.27
CA ASP A 140 -15.72 -7.99 -4.74
C ASP A 140 -14.40 -8.16 -5.51
N ASP A 141 -13.90 -9.40 -5.55
CA ASP A 141 -12.64 -9.74 -6.22
C ASP A 141 -12.61 -9.27 -7.69
N ALA A 142 -13.75 -9.37 -8.39
CA ALA A 142 -13.87 -8.90 -9.77
C ALA A 142 -13.70 -7.37 -9.89
N VAL A 143 -14.23 -6.60 -8.95
CA VAL A 143 -14.10 -5.14 -8.91
C VAL A 143 -12.67 -4.75 -8.61
N LEU A 144 -12.03 -5.40 -7.64
CA LEU A 144 -10.62 -5.16 -7.31
C LEU A 144 -9.73 -5.49 -8.51
N MET A 145 -9.95 -6.63 -9.18
CA MET A 145 -9.18 -6.99 -10.36
C MET A 145 -9.33 -5.96 -11.50
N VAL A 146 -10.54 -5.48 -11.75
CA VAL A 146 -10.79 -4.44 -12.76
C VAL A 146 -10.04 -3.15 -12.43
N GLU A 147 -10.02 -2.72 -11.18
CA GLU A 147 -9.27 -1.53 -10.75
C GLU A 147 -7.76 -1.69 -10.95
N LEU A 148 -7.20 -2.86 -10.63
CA LEU A 148 -5.79 -3.15 -10.81
C LEU A 148 -5.40 -3.22 -12.29
N GLN A 149 -6.13 -4.02 -13.08
CA GLN A 149 -5.85 -4.23 -14.51
C GLN A 149 -6.06 -2.98 -15.36
N LYS A 150 -7.02 -2.13 -14.98
CA LYS A 150 -7.26 -0.86 -15.67
C LYS A 150 -6.05 0.08 -15.59
N LEU A 151 -5.40 0.15 -14.44
CA LEU A 151 -4.17 0.93 -14.30
C LEU A 151 -3.01 0.27 -15.05
N GLU A 152 -2.86 -1.05 -14.96
CA GLU A 152 -1.83 -1.80 -15.69
C GLU A 152 -1.93 -1.60 -17.21
N ALA A 153 -3.15 -1.74 -17.76
CA ALA A 153 -3.39 -1.53 -19.18
C ALA A 153 -3.03 -0.10 -19.63
N LEU A 154 -3.45 0.89 -18.86
CA LEU A 154 -3.13 2.29 -19.13
C LEU A 154 -1.62 2.56 -19.03
N TYR A 155 -0.95 2.00 -18.02
CA TYR A 155 0.50 2.14 -17.86
C TYR A 155 1.25 1.54 -19.05
N LYS A 156 0.86 0.35 -19.48
CA LYS A 156 1.44 -0.31 -20.66
C LYS A 156 1.21 0.49 -21.95
N GLU A 157 -0.01 1.03 -22.13
CA GLU A 157 -0.34 1.88 -23.27
C GLU A 157 0.56 3.13 -23.34
N VAL A 158 0.78 3.79 -22.18
CA VAL A 158 1.52 5.05 -22.11
C VAL A 158 3.03 4.85 -22.15
N THR A 159 3.55 3.82 -21.47
CA THR A 159 4.99 3.64 -21.27
C THR A 159 5.61 2.55 -22.15
N GLY A 160 4.80 1.66 -22.72
CA GLY A 160 5.25 0.44 -23.40
C GLY A 160 5.80 -0.64 -22.44
N ARG A 161 5.73 -0.44 -21.13
CA ARG A 161 6.27 -1.33 -20.09
C ARG A 161 5.15 -1.98 -19.30
N GLU A 162 5.42 -3.12 -18.67
CA GLU A 162 4.50 -3.71 -17.69
C GLU A 162 4.63 -2.96 -16.35
N LEU A 163 3.48 -2.73 -15.70
CA LEU A 163 3.45 -2.19 -14.33
C LEU A 163 3.92 -3.26 -13.35
N SER A 164 4.68 -2.88 -12.34
CA SER A 164 5.11 -3.82 -11.30
C SER A 164 3.90 -4.44 -10.56
N LYS A 165 4.08 -5.62 -10.01
CA LYS A 165 3.04 -6.32 -9.24
C LYS A 165 3.06 -5.97 -7.75
N TYR A 166 3.57 -4.78 -7.42
CA TYR A 166 3.41 -4.20 -6.10
C TYR A 166 2.11 -3.40 -6.03
N TYR A 167 1.32 -3.69 -5.00
CA TYR A 167 0.02 -3.07 -4.78
C TYR A 167 -0.04 -2.45 -3.38
N ARG A 168 -0.60 -1.26 -3.27
CA ARG A 168 -0.96 -0.66 -1.98
C ARG A 168 -2.45 -0.34 -1.98
N PRO A 169 -3.22 -0.85 -0.99
CA PRO A 169 -4.63 -0.51 -0.89
C PRO A 169 -4.82 0.97 -0.55
N PRO A 170 -5.73 1.68 -1.22
CA PRO A 170 -6.07 3.06 -0.91
C PRO A 170 -6.37 3.27 0.57
N GLU A 171 -5.81 4.31 1.17
CA GLU A 171 -5.94 4.66 2.59
C GLU A 171 -5.52 3.53 3.56
N GLY A 172 -4.79 2.53 3.08
CA GLY A 172 -4.48 1.33 3.87
C GLY A 172 -5.70 0.49 4.23
N ARG A 173 -6.84 0.67 3.54
CA ARG A 173 -8.07 -0.08 3.81
C ARG A 173 -8.13 -1.37 3.02
N PHE A 174 -8.33 -2.46 3.71
CA PHE A 174 -8.34 -3.79 3.11
C PHE A 174 -9.24 -4.76 3.88
N SER A 175 -9.40 -5.96 3.33
CA SER A 175 -9.96 -7.11 4.02
C SER A 175 -9.02 -8.30 3.87
N ARG A 176 -9.15 -9.31 4.73
CA ARG A 176 -8.39 -10.57 4.58
C ARG A 176 -8.62 -11.18 3.20
N LYS A 177 -9.86 -11.11 2.70
CA LYS A 177 -10.21 -11.59 1.35
C LYS A 177 -9.41 -10.87 0.26
N ASN A 178 -9.25 -9.53 0.37
CA ASN A 178 -8.46 -8.77 -0.61
C ASN A 178 -6.99 -9.21 -0.62
N LEU A 179 -6.36 -9.43 0.54
CA LEU A 179 -4.98 -9.89 0.62
C LEU A 179 -4.80 -11.26 -0.04
N VAL A 180 -5.64 -12.23 0.32
CA VAL A 180 -5.62 -13.57 -0.30
C VAL A 180 -5.82 -13.48 -1.82
N PHE A 181 -6.73 -12.61 -2.27
CA PHE A 181 -7.00 -12.44 -3.68
C PHE A 181 -5.82 -11.82 -4.44
N THR A 182 -5.23 -10.75 -3.92
CA THR A 182 -4.09 -10.07 -4.55
C THR A 182 -2.87 -10.99 -4.59
N GLU A 183 -2.55 -11.69 -3.50
CA GLU A 183 -1.47 -12.66 -3.45
C GLU A 183 -1.64 -13.78 -4.49
N LYS A 184 -2.82 -14.40 -4.58
CA LYS A 184 -3.13 -15.44 -5.58
C LYS A 184 -3.01 -14.97 -7.02
N ASN A 185 -3.14 -13.68 -7.27
CA ASN A 185 -2.99 -13.07 -8.59
C ASN A 185 -1.59 -12.48 -8.82
N GLY A 186 -0.62 -12.85 -7.98
CA GLY A 186 0.78 -12.50 -8.13
C GLY A 186 1.15 -11.09 -7.67
N TYR A 187 0.26 -10.39 -6.96
CA TYR A 187 0.59 -9.09 -6.36
C TYR A 187 1.23 -9.29 -5.00
N LYS A 188 2.17 -8.42 -4.68
CA LYS A 188 2.73 -8.23 -3.35
C LYS A 188 2.11 -6.97 -2.74
N THR A 189 1.34 -7.13 -1.66
CA THR A 189 0.69 -5.99 -1.00
C THR A 189 1.67 -5.30 -0.08
N VAL A 190 1.94 -4.01 -0.32
CA VAL A 190 2.94 -3.24 0.43
C VAL A 190 2.24 -2.16 1.27
N PHE A 191 2.35 -2.30 2.58
CA PHE A 191 1.96 -1.29 3.56
C PHE A 191 3.18 -0.44 3.95
N TRP A 192 3.24 0.05 5.19
CA TRP A 192 4.33 0.88 5.71
C TRP A 192 4.55 0.62 7.20
N SER A 193 5.76 0.82 7.67
CA SER A 193 6.10 0.84 9.10
C SER A 193 6.25 2.25 9.65
N PHE A 194 6.43 3.24 8.76
CA PHE A 194 6.44 4.65 9.11
C PHE A 194 5.58 5.46 8.13
N ALA A 195 4.77 6.35 8.68
CA ALA A 195 4.06 7.42 7.99
C ALA A 195 3.78 8.57 8.95
N TYR A 196 3.55 9.77 8.43
CA TYR A 196 3.06 10.90 9.21
C TYR A 196 2.01 11.69 8.40
N PRO A 197 1.21 12.58 9.02
CA PRO A 197 0.14 13.30 8.34
C PRO A 197 0.69 14.37 7.37
N ASP A 198 1.00 13.99 6.13
CA ASP A 198 1.56 14.82 5.08
C ASP A 198 0.68 14.94 3.83
N TRP A 199 -0.44 14.22 3.80
CA TRP A 199 -1.34 14.13 2.64
C TRP A 199 -2.26 15.36 2.46
N ASP A 200 -2.53 16.12 3.54
CA ASP A 200 -3.40 17.29 3.49
C ASP A 200 -2.60 18.54 3.10
N ASN A 201 -2.64 18.90 1.82
CA ASN A 201 -1.92 20.08 1.31
C ASN A 201 -2.42 21.41 1.90
N GLY A 202 -3.59 21.43 2.54
CA GLY A 202 -4.11 22.59 3.27
C GLY A 202 -3.62 22.70 4.71
N LYS A 203 -2.96 21.63 5.24
CA LYS A 203 -2.50 21.54 6.63
C LYS A 203 -1.11 20.96 6.73
N GLN A 204 -0.19 21.51 5.97
CA GLN A 204 1.20 21.05 6.00
C GLN A 204 1.87 21.38 7.34
N MET A 205 2.65 20.39 7.82
CA MET A 205 3.49 20.56 9.01
C MET A 205 4.69 21.45 8.69
N SER A 206 5.26 22.15 9.70
CA SER A 206 6.51 22.88 9.46
C SER A 206 7.65 21.92 9.11
N GLU A 207 8.60 22.39 8.31
CA GLU A 207 9.76 21.64 7.86
C GLU A 207 10.53 21.02 9.02
N GLU A 208 10.79 21.82 10.07
CA GLU A 208 11.53 21.37 11.27
C GLU A 208 10.78 20.25 11.99
N ARG A 209 9.45 20.39 12.12
CA ARG A 209 8.65 19.38 12.83
C ARG A 209 8.55 18.09 12.03
N ALA A 210 8.34 18.17 10.73
CA ALA A 210 8.27 17.02 9.84
C ALA A 210 9.61 16.25 9.84
N LYS A 211 10.73 16.98 9.67
CA LYS A 211 12.08 16.41 9.76
C LYS A 211 12.33 15.73 11.10
N SER A 212 12.00 16.38 12.22
CA SER A 212 12.13 15.80 13.57
C SER A 212 11.34 14.49 13.69
N ILE A 213 10.07 14.44 13.23
CA ILE A 213 9.25 13.23 13.28
C ILE A 213 9.88 12.10 12.47
N ILE A 214 10.36 12.37 11.25
CA ILE A 214 11.01 11.36 10.43
C ILE A 214 12.26 10.81 11.14
N LEU A 215 13.17 11.69 11.53
CA LEU A 215 14.46 11.29 12.10
C LEU A 215 14.34 10.64 13.49
N GLU A 216 13.36 11.05 14.31
CA GLU A 216 13.15 10.45 15.64
C GLU A 216 12.53 9.05 15.59
N ASN A 217 11.87 8.68 14.48
CA ASN A 217 11.14 7.41 14.38
C ASN A 217 11.69 6.47 13.30
N VAL A 218 12.74 6.90 12.57
CA VAL A 218 13.40 6.03 11.59
C VAL A 218 13.93 4.76 12.26
N HIS A 219 13.80 3.63 11.57
CA HIS A 219 14.29 2.34 12.06
C HIS A 219 14.86 1.50 10.92
N ASN A 220 15.73 0.55 11.26
CA ASN A 220 16.31 -0.33 10.25
C ASN A 220 15.23 -1.23 9.65
N GLY A 221 15.26 -1.45 8.34
CA GLY A 221 14.24 -2.22 7.61
C GLY A 221 12.92 -1.47 7.38
N GLU A 222 12.92 -0.14 7.51
CA GLU A 222 11.72 0.69 7.40
C GLU A 222 11.13 0.71 6.00
N VAL A 223 9.82 0.54 5.90
CA VAL A 223 9.03 0.95 4.72
C VAL A 223 8.43 2.32 5.04
N MET A 224 9.05 3.38 4.51
CA MET A 224 8.64 4.76 4.72
C MET A 224 7.58 5.17 3.70
N LEU A 225 6.40 5.59 4.16
CA LEU A 225 5.37 6.19 3.31
C LEU A 225 5.41 7.71 3.42
N LEU A 226 5.56 8.36 2.27
CA LEU A 226 5.43 9.80 2.09
C LEU A 226 4.46 10.11 0.95
N HIS A 227 3.85 11.31 0.96
CA HIS A 227 3.07 11.80 -0.17
C HIS A 227 3.88 12.84 -0.95
N PRO A 228 4.17 12.59 -2.25
CA PRO A 228 5.08 13.45 -3.01
C PRO A 228 4.46 14.80 -3.39
N THR A 229 3.14 14.96 -3.19
CA THR A 229 2.44 16.23 -3.34
C THR A 229 2.62 17.18 -2.16
N SER A 230 3.20 16.71 -1.04
CA SER A 230 3.51 17.55 0.12
C SER A 230 4.62 18.54 -0.18
N ALA A 231 4.31 19.83 -0.03
CA ALA A 231 5.32 20.89 -0.17
C ALA A 231 6.41 20.77 0.91
N THR A 232 6.03 20.36 2.12
CA THR A 232 6.98 20.11 3.21
C THR A 232 7.94 18.97 2.85
N ASN A 233 7.45 17.83 2.35
CA ASN A 233 8.31 16.75 1.90
C ASN A 233 9.25 17.19 0.79
N ALA A 234 8.75 17.92 -0.20
CA ALA A 234 9.59 18.43 -1.28
C ALA A 234 10.68 19.41 -0.81
N ALA A 235 10.46 20.11 0.30
CA ALA A 235 11.46 20.99 0.89
C ALA A 235 12.52 20.27 1.71
N ILE A 236 12.14 19.21 2.48
CA ILE A 236 13.04 18.58 3.45
C ILE A 236 13.69 17.28 2.95
N LEU A 237 13.16 16.62 1.91
CA LEU A 237 13.56 15.26 1.54
C LEU A 237 15.06 15.13 1.27
N GLN A 238 15.67 16.09 0.60
CA GLN A 238 17.11 16.05 0.31
C GLN A 238 17.94 16.03 1.60
N ASP A 239 17.59 16.88 2.55
CA ASP A 239 18.28 16.99 3.82
C ASP A 239 18.03 15.74 4.71
N VAL A 240 16.83 15.20 4.68
CA VAL A 240 16.48 13.92 5.34
C VAL A 240 17.34 12.78 4.77
N ILE A 241 17.39 12.62 3.44
CA ILE A 241 18.18 11.57 2.79
C ILE A 241 19.67 11.70 3.17
N ARG A 242 20.24 12.89 3.12
CA ARG A 242 21.65 13.13 3.48
C ARG A 242 21.93 12.82 4.94
N THR A 243 21.02 13.22 5.83
CA THR A 243 21.13 12.92 7.25
C THR A 243 21.14 11.41 7.49
N LEU A 244 20.16 10.70 6.91
CA LEU A 244 20.06 9.24 7.04
C LEU A 244 21.28 8.50 6.46
N LYS A 245 21.77 8.94 5.30
CA LYS A 245 23.04 8.40 4.75
C LYS A 245 24.24 8.62 5.68
N SER A 246 24.32 9.80 6.33
CA SER A 246 25.39 10.08 7.30
C SER A 246 25.28 9.23 8.56
N GLU A 247 24.10 8.73 8.90
CA GLU A 247 23.81 7.81 9.99
C GLU A 247 23.95 6.33 9.59
N GLY A 248 24.41 6.06 8.36
CA GLY A 248 24.70 4.72 7.86
C GLY A 248 23.51 4.01 7.22
N TYR A 249 22.39 4.70 6.96
CA TYR A 249 21.30 4.13 6.21
C TYR A 249 21.57 4.18 4.70
N ARG A 250 21.25 3.07 4.02
CA ARG A 250 21.10 3.01 2.57
C ARG A 250 19.62 2.93 2.19
N PHE A 251 19.33 3.13 0.93
CA PHE A 251 17.96 3.02 0.41
C PHE A 251 17.86 1.81 -0.51
N GLY A 252 16.93 0.90 -0.19
CA GLY A 252 16.67 -0.34 -0.91
C GLY A 252 15.47 -0.25 -1.85
N THR A 253 15.29 -1.29 -2.66
CA THR A 253 14.16 -1.44 -3.58
C THR A 253 13.09 -2.37 -3.00
N LEU A 254 11.86 -2.34 -3.54
CA LEU A 254 10.83 -3.29 -3.13
C LEU A 254 11.18 -4.75 -3.54
N ASP A 255 11.98 -4.94 -4.57
CA ASP A 255 12.49 -6.27 -4.93
C ASP A 255 13.39 -6.82 -3.83
N GLU A 256 14.26 -5.98 -3.27
CA GLU A 256 15.08 -6.35 -2.12
C GLU A 256 14.21 -6.65 -0.89
N LEU A 257 13.24 -5.78 -0.55
CA LEU A 257 12.31 -5.99 0.57
C LEU A 257 11.62 -7.36 0.48
N THR A 258 11.18 -7.72 -0.70
CA THR A 258 10.32 -8.90 -0.93
C THR A 258 11.08 -10.14 -1.39
N GLY A 259 12.40 -10.04 -1.61
CA GLY A 259 13.24 -11.14 -2.09
C GLY A 259 12.90 -11.58 -3.52
N ALA A 260 12.54 -10.63 -4.41
CA ALA A 260 12.13 -10.90 -5.78
C ALA A 260 13.31 -10.88 -6.75
#